data_5ed3bd9cd38e47e733844399cc2a60e2
#
_entry.id   5ed3bd9cd38e47e733844399cc2a60e2
#
_cell.length_a   1.000
_cell.length_b   1.000
_cell.length_c   1.000
_cell.angle_alpha   90.00
_cell.angle_beta   90.00
_cell.angle_gamma   90.00
#
_symmetry.space_group_name_H-M   'P 1'
#
loop_
_entity.id
_entity.type
_entity.pdbx_description
1 polymer ?
#
loop_
_entity_poly.entity_id
_entity_poly.type
_entity_poly.pdbx_seq_one_letter_code
_entity_poly.pdbx_strand_id
1 'polypeptide(L)'
;HPLDKGRRRGLGLLLRGMCMGTADVIPGVSGGTVALIMGIYDELVGTIASIDGRVLQALLRGRVIEVLRLVNAGFLVPILAGIILAIATFAKLITYLLAMHPQPVWGFFTGLILASALYVTRQIERGYGVKIPLFIAFGTAFGYGITVLVPVETGTESYKFILAGLVAICAMILPGISGSFLLVIMGKYQQVFSAVHERDWQVIALFGLGAVTGILIFSRLLKRLLARYYSATMAFLVGLMLGSLRKVWPFRNVLEERAVGSKTLVLRDECVWPSEFAGEVWLSFALMGVGAVLV
;
A
#
# COMPACT_ATOMS: atom_id res chain seq x y z
N HIS A 1 4.10 33.85 -11.26
CA HIS A 1 4.80 34.13 -9.98
C HIS A 1 5.36 32.82 -9.44
N PRO A 2 6.65 32.71 -9.09
CA PRO A 2 7.27 31.42 -8.63
C PRO A 2 6.59 30.85 -7.38
N LEU A 3 6.03 31.71 -6.54
CA LEU A 3 5.26 31.30 -5.33
C LEU A 3 3.95 30.58 -5.66
N ASP A 4 3.30 30.91 -6.78
CA ASP A 4 2.05 30.27 -7.20
C ASP A 4 2.28 28.86 -7.76
N LYS A 5 3.39 28.64 -8.49
CA LYS A 5 3.77 27.28 -8.96
C LYS A 5 4.09 26.33 -7.80
N GLY A 6 4.80 26.80 -6.77
CA GLY A 6 5.12 26.01 -5.58
C GLY A 6 3.87 25.65 -4.78
N ARG A 7 2.95 26.58 -4.61
CA ARG A 7 1.66 26.40 -3.90
C ARG A 7 0.75 25.42 -4.64
N ARG A 8 0.64 25.52 -5.98
CA ARG A 8 -0.15 24.59 -6.81
C ARG A 8 0.43 23.18 -6.77
N ARG A 9 1.78 23.03 -6.77
CA ARG A 9 2.44 21.74 -6.61
C ARG A 9 2.16 21.15 -5.23
N GLY A 10 2.25 21.94 -4.15
CA GLY A 10 1.97 21.50 -2.79
C GLY A 10 0.55 21.01 -2.58
N LEU A 11 -0.45 21.73 -3.10
CA LEU A 11 -1.86 21.31 -3.06
C LEU A 11 -2.08 20.01 -3.84
N GLY A 12 -1.49 19.88 -5.03
CA GLY A 12 -1.57 18.67 -5.82
C GLY A 12 -0.97 17.45 -5.11
N LEU A 13 0.15 17.63 -4.39
CA LEU A 13 0.77 16.58 -3.59
C LEU A 13 -0.07 16.22 -2.36
N LEU A 14 -0.69 17.20 -1.70
CA LEU A 14 -1.60 16.98 -0.59
C LEU A 14 -2.81 16.13 -1.01
N LEU A 15 -3.43 16.44 -2.15
CA LEU A 15 -4.54 15.65 -2.69
C LEU A 15 -4.12 14.22 -3.04
N ARG A 16 -2.94 14.04 -3.63
CA ARG A 16 -2.37 12.72 -3.90
C ARG A 16 -2.13 11.94 -2.60
N GLY A 17 -1.61 12.61 -1.58
CA GLY A 17 -1.48 12.05 -0.24
C GLY A 17 -2.83 11.65 0.37
N MET A 18 -3.88 12.45 0.17
CA MET A 18 -5.24 12.11 0.62
C MET A 18 -5.76 10.86 -0.08
N CYS A 19 -5.56 10.71 -1.39
CA CYS A 19 -5.93 9.50 -2.11
C CYS A 19 -5.16 8.27 -1.60
N MET A 20 -3.84 8.42 -1.34
CA MET A 20 -3.03 7.35 -0.75
C MET A 20 -3.55 6.93 0.63
N GLY A 21 -3.78 7.91 1.52
CA GLY A 21 -4.28 7.65 2.87
C GLY A 21 -5.68 7.03 2.87
N THR A 22 -6.56 7.43 1.97
CA THR A 22 -7.88 6.80 1.79
C THR A 22 -7.74 5.33 1.39
N ALA A 23 -6.83 5.02 0.46
CA ALA A 23 -6.55 3.65 0.04
C ALA A 23 -5.96 2.80 1.18
N ASP A 24 -5.06 3.35 1.98
CA ASP A 24 -4.42 2.63 3.10
C ASP A 24 -5.40 2.26 4.24
N VAL A 25 -6.54 2.95 4.35
CA VAL A 25 -7.63 2.59 5.29
C VAL A 25 -8.30 1.29 4.87
N ILE A 26 -8.28 0.95 3.59
CA ILE A 26 -8.99 -0.19 3.03
C ILE A 26 -8.09 -1.44 3.07
N PRO A 27 -8.51 -2.50 3.77
CA PRO A 27 -7.73 -3.73 3.83
C PRO A 27 -7.50 -4.32 2.42
N GLY A 28 -6.24 -4.60 2.05
CA GLY A 28 -5.92 -5.18 0.74
C GLY A 28 -5.68 -4.17 -0.39
N VAL A 29 -5.94 -2.88 -0.17
CA VAL A 29 -5.51 -1.80 -1.06
C VAL A 29 -4.25 -1.15 -0.46
N SER A 30 -3.33 -0.72 -1.29
CA SER A 30 -2.07 -0.10 -0.87
C SER A 30 -1.97 1.34 -1.39
N GLY A 31 -1.57 2.26 -0.52
CA GLY A 31 -1.21 3.63 -0.92
C GLY A 31 -0.09 3.66 -1.97
N GLY A 32 0.79 2.64 -1.99
CA GLY A 32 1.78 2.43 -3.04
C GLY A 32 1.14 2.23 -4.43
N THR A 33 0.00 1.54 -4.52
CA THR A 33 -0.79 1.43 -5.76
C THR A 33 -1.25 2.80 -6.23
N VAL A 34 -1.80 3.61 -5.33
CA VAL A 34 -2.26 4.97 -5.66
C VAL A 34 -1.09 5.87 -6.06
N ALA A 35 0.05 5.78 -5.38
CA ALA A 35 1.26 6.51 -5.76
C ALA A 35 1.73 6.17 -7.18
N LEU A 36 1.64 4.90 -7.57
CA LEU A 36 1.99 4.42 -8.90
C LEU A 36 1.04 4.99 -9.98
N ILE A 37 -0.26 4.90 -9.75
CA ILE A 37 -1.31 5.43 -10.63
C ILE A 37 -1.14 6.95 -10.84
N MET A 38 -0.88 7.67 -9.75
CA MET A 38 -0.73 9.13 -9.79
C MET A 38 0.64 9.61 -10.26
N GLY A 39 1.52 8.71 -10.69
CA GLY A 39 2.84 9.03 -11.25
C GLY A 39 3.82 9.66 -10.26
N ILE A 40 3.65 9.41 -8.95
CA ILE A 40 4.57 9.92 -7.92
C ILE A 40 5.42 8.81 -7.27
N TYR A 41 5.28 7.58 -7.74
CA TYR A 41 5.91 6.40 -7.14
C TYR A 41 7.45 6.48 -7.17
N ASP A 42 8.03 6.85 -8.30
CA ASP A 42 9.48 6.97 -8.46
C ASP A 42 10.05 8.07 -7.57
N GLU A 43 9.36 9.23 -7.48
CA GLU A 43 9.75 10.33 -6.60
C GLU A 43 9.61 9.92 -5.12
N LEU A 44 8.58 9.19 -4.76
CA LEU A 44 8.36 8.67 -3.40
C LEU A 44 9.47 7.71 -3.00
N VAL A 45 9.73 6.68 -3.81
CA VAL A 45 10.79 5.70 -3.56
C VAL A 45 12.15 6.39 -3.55
N GLY A 46 12.41 7.29 -4.49
CA GLY A 46 13.64 8.08 -4.58
C GLY A 46 13.89 8.94 -3.35
N THR A 47 12.84 9.60 -2.85
CA THR A 47 12.88 10.45 -1.66
C THR A 47 13.18 9.63 -0.40
N ILE A 48 12.48 8.52 -0.18
CA ILE A 48 12.74 7.66 0.97
C ILE A 48 14.15 7.05 0.89
N ALA A 49 14.59 6.61 -0.29
CA ALA A 49 15.91 6.05 -0.49
C ALA A 49 17.06 7.06 -0.29
N SER A 50 16.78 8.36 -0.35
CA SER A 50 17.78 9.42 -0.10
C SER A 50 18.05 9.66 1.38
N ILE A 51 17.22 9.13 2.27
CA ILE A 51 17.42 9.24 3.72
C ILE A 51 18.61 8.36 4.11
N ASP A 52 19.70 8.99 4.52
CA ASP A 52 20.96 8.33 4.88
C ASP A 52 21.60 8.94 6.13
N GLY A 53 22.81 8.51 6.45
CA GLY A 53 23.56 9.01 7.61
C GLY A 53 23.81 10.53 7.61
N ARG A 54 23.75 11.20 6.45
CA ARG A 54 23.87 12.67 6.36
C ARG A 54 22.68 13.36 7.00
N VAL A 55 21.46 12.78 6.84
CA VAL A 55 20.26 13.29 7.52
C VAL A 55 20.43 13.21 9.02
N LEU A 56 20.90 12.07 9.54
CA LEU A 56 21.16 11.90 10.97
C LEU A 56 22.23 12.88 11.46
N GLN A 57 23.34 13.05 10.71
CA GLN A 57 24.39 13.98 11.05
C GLN A 57 23.92 15.44 11.05
N ALA A 58 23.10 15.84 10.07
CA ALA A 58 22.50 17.17 10.01
C ALA A 58 21.55 17.40 11.18
N LEU A 59 20.75 16.40 11.54
CA LEU A 59 19.84 16.43 12.69
C LEU A 59 20.60 16.63 14.01
N LEU A 60 21.64 15.83 14.24
CA LEU A 60 22.48 15.91 15.45
C LEU A 60 23.22 17.27 15.57
N ARG A 61 23.47 17.93 14.44
CA ARG A 61 24.08 19.26 14.39
C ARG A 61 23.08 20.41 14.44
N GLY A 62 21.77 20.13 14.60
CA GLY A 62 20.72 21.14 14.63
C GLY A 62 20.48 21.86 13.30
N ARG A 63 20.95 21.33 12.17
CA ARG A 63 20.84 21.95 10.84
C ARG A 63 19.50 21.63 10.18
N VAL A 64 18.40 22.16 10.74
CA VAL A 64 17.03 21.86 10.31
C VAL A 64 16.80 22.10 8.82
N ILE A 65 17.29 23.21 8.26
CA ILE A 65 17.11 23.54 6.82
C ILE A 65 17.79 22.49 5.93
N GLU A 66 18.96 22.00 6.34
CA GLU A 66 19.69 20.95 5.63
C GLU A 66 18.93 19.63 5.67
N VAL A 67 18.39 19.25 6.83
CA VAL A 67 17.51 18.07 6.98
C VAL A 67 16.31 18.16 6.03
N LEU A 68 15.56 19.28 6.07
CA LEU A 68 14.39 19.49 5.20
C LEU A 68 14.73 19.38 3.71
N ARG A 69 15.91 19.82 3.33
CA ARG A 69 16.39 19.71 1.94
C ARG A 69 16.79 18.28 1.58
N LEU A 70 17.51 17.59 2.47
CA LEU A 70 17.96 16.20 2.26
C LEU A 70 16.79 15.22 2.16
N VAL A 71 15.73 15.41 2.96
CA VAL A 71 14.54 14.56 2.93
C VAL A 71 13.51 15.00 1.89
N ASN A 72 13.83 15.95 1.00
CA ASN A 72 12.86 16.50 0.03
C ASN A 72 11.53 16.87 0.69
N ALA A 73 11.57 17.65 1.78
CA ALA A 73 10.41 17.97 2.58
C ALA A 73 9.27 18.63 1.77
N GLY A 74 9.63 19.40 0.71
CA GLY A 74 8.64 19.99 -0.20
C GLY A 74 7.77 18.98 -0.93
N PHE A 75 8.21 17.73 -1.07
CA PHE A 75 7.45 16.61 -1.59
C PHE A 75 6.80 15.80 -0.47
N LEU A 76 7.60 15.40 0.53
CA LEU A 76 7.17 14.44 1.55
C LEU A 76 6.13 15.03 2.52
N VAL A 77 6.31 16.28 2.95
CA VAL A 77 5.41 16.91 3.94
C VAL A 77 3.96 17.04 3.43
N PRO A 78 3.70 17.57 2.21
CA PRO A 78 2.33 17.61 1.69
C PRO A 78 1.69 16.23 1.54
N ILE A 79 2.45 15.22 1.12
CA ILE A 79 1.93 13.84 1.00
C ILE A 79 1.56 13.27 2.36
N LEU A 80 2.46 13.36 3.35
CA LEU A 80 2.18 12.87 4.70
C LEU A 80 1.01 13.62 5.35
N ALA A 81 0.94 14.94 5.18
CA ALA A 81 -0.19 15.73 5.64
C ALA A 81 -1.50 15.28 4.99
N GLY A 82 -1.48 15.01 3.69
CA GLY A 82 -2.63 14.46 2.96
C GLY A 82 -3.06 13.09 3.47
N ILE A 83 -2.13 12.19 3.71
CA ILE A 83 -2.40 10.85 4.27
C ILE A 83 -3.05 10.98 5.65
N ILE A 84 -2.46 11.78 6.54
CA ILE A 84 -2.99 11.99 7.89
C ILE A 84 -4.39 12.61 7.84
N LEU A 85 -4.59 13.61 6.99
CA LEU A 85 -5.88 14.28 6.83
C LEU A 85 -6.94 13.30 6.30
N ALA A 86 -6.59 12.45 5.34
CA ALA A 86 -7.51 11.43 4.81
C ALA A 86 -7.90 10.41 5.88
N ILE A 87 -6.94 9.91 6.65
CA ILE A 87 -7.21 8.98 7.75
C ILE A 87 -8.12 9.63 8.78
N ALA A 88 -7.84 10.89 9.17
CA ALA A 88 -8.64 11.60 10.16
C ALA A 88 -10.08 11.87 9.71
N THR A 89 -10.29 12.12 8.41
CA THR A 89 -11.61 12.51 7.86
C THR A 89 -12.38 11.33 7.29
N PHE A 90 -11.73 10.46 6.51
CA PHE A 90 -12.39 9.41 5.74
C PHE A 90 -12.38 8.02 6.39
N ALA A 91 -11.52 7.76 7.41
CA ALA A 91 -11.45 6.42 7.97
C ALA A 91 -12.80 5.92 8.52
N LYS A 92 -13.55 6.77 9.22
CA LYS A 92 -14.88 6.42 9.76
C LYS A 92 -15.90 6.14 8.64
N LEU A 93 -15.90 6.98 7.58
CA LEU A 93 -16.78 6.81 6.42
C LEU A 93 -16.46 5.52 5.69
N ILE A 94 -15.19 5.27 5.40
CA ILE A 94 -14.74 4.04 4.70
C ILE A 94 -15.09 2.79 5.52
N THR A 95 -14.84 2.82 6.84
CA THR A 95 -15.19 1.69 7.72
C THR A 95 -16.70 1.44 7.72
N TYR A 96 -17.51 2.50 7.75
CA TYR A 96 -18.97 2.38 7.65
C TYR A 96 -19.40 1.79 6.32
N LEU A 97 -18.87 2.29 5.20
CA LEU A 97 -19.20 1.79 3.86
C LEU A 97 -18.78 0.32 3.68
N LEU A 98 -17.62 -0.08 4.21
CA LEU A 98 -17.16 -1.46 4.18
C LEU A 98 -18.01 -2.39 5.06
N ALA A 99 -18.63 -1.87 6.13
CA ALA A 99 -19.52 -2.65 6.98
C ALA A 99 -20.92 -2.81 6.37
N MET A 100 -21.47 -1.75 5.76
CA MET A 100 -22.83 -1.72 5.24
C MET A 100 -22.94 -2.14 3.77
N HIS A 101 -21.95 -1.76 2.95
CA HIS A 101 -21.96 -1.97 1.50
C HIS A 101 -20.59 -2.49 1.01
N PRO A 102 -20.10 -3.65 1.50
CA PRO A 102 -18.77 -4.15 1.16
C PRO A 102 -18.61 -4.42 -0.33
N GLN A 103 -19.58 -5.05 -0.98
CA GLN A 103 -19.48 -5.45 -2.38
C GLN A 103 -19.30 -4.25 -3.33
N PRO A 104 -20.12 -3.17 -3.27
CA PRO A 104 -19.92 -1.97 -4.08
C PRO A 104 -18.55 -1.31 -3.87
N VAL A 105 -18.08 -1.22 -2.63
CA VAL A 105 -16.77 -0.63 -2.31
C VAL A 105 -15.64 -1.46 -2.93
N TRP A 106 -15.68 -2.78 -2.76
CA TRP A 106 -14.70 -3.67 -3.37
C TRP A 106 -14.76 -3.66 -4.90
N GLY A 107 -15.96 -3.54 -5.47
CA GLY A 107 -16.15 -3.36 -6.92
C GLY A 107 -15.39 -2.15 -7.43
N PHE A 108 -15.57 -0.98 -6.80
CA PHE A 108 -14.86 0.24 -7.16
C PHE A 108 -13.33 0.05 -7.19
N PHE A 109 -12.76 -0.53 -6.12
CA PHE A 109 -11.31 -0.74 -6.05
C PHE A 109 -10.81 -1.80 -7.02
N THR A 110 -11.59 -2.84 -7.29
CA THR A 110 -11.26 -3.83 -8.33
C THR A 110 -11.13 -3.16 -9.69
N GLY A 111 -12.09 -2.31 -10.07
CA GLY A 111 -12.05 -1.56 -11.32
C GLY A 111 -10.87 -0.60 -11.40
N LEU A 112 -10.62 0.14 -10.32
CA LEU A 112 -9.49 1.06 -10.21
C LEU A 112 -8.15 0.34 -10.41
N ILE A 113 -7.93 -0.79 -9.73
CA ILE A 113 -6.67 -1.55 -9.81
C ILE A 113 -6.50 -2.20 -11.19
N LEU A 114 -7.56 -2.75 -11.77
CA LEU A 114 -7.52 -3.35 -13.12
C LEU A 114 -7.14 -2.31 -14.17
N ALA A 115 -7.83 -1.18 -14.20
CA ALA A 115 -7.55 -0.11 -15.16
C ALA A 115 -6.14 0.45 -14.96
N SER A 116 -5.71 0.59 -13.71
CA SER A 116 -4.37 1.05 -13.35
C SER A 116 -3.28 0.10 -13.83
N ALA A 117 -3.48 -1.21 -13.64
CA ALA A 117 -2.55 -2.21 -14.14
C ALA A 117 -2.43 -2.15 -15.67
N LEU A 118 -3.55 -1.99 -16.38
CA LEU A 118 -3.57 -1.82 -17.84
C LEU A 118 -2.89 -0.52 -18.28
N TYR A 119 -3.19 0.59 -17.58
CA TYR A 119 -2.60 1.90 -17.88
C TYR A 119 -1.07 1.88 -17.69
N VAL A 120 -0.58 1.38 -16.58
CA VAL A 120 0.86 1.28 -16.31
C VAL A 120 1.54 0.32 -17.30
N THR A 121 0.89 -0.80 -17.65
CA THR A 121 1.42 -1.73 -18.66
C THR A 121 1.64 -1.07 -20.01
N ARG A 122 0.75 -0.15 -20.41
CA ARG A 122 0.90 0.60 -21.68
C ARG A 122 2.07 1.58 -21.66
N GLN A 123 2.48 2.04 -20.48
CA GLN A 123 3.62 2.95 -20.32
C GLN A 123 4.97 2.22 -20.28
N ILE A 124 4.97 0.90 -20.09
CA ILE A 124 6.20 0.12 -20.11
C ILE A 124 6.75 0.09 -21.54
N GLU A 125 8.01 0.51 -21.70
CA GLU A 125 8.67 0.50 -22.98
C GLU A 125 8.71 -0.90 -23.60
N ARG A 126 8.33 -1.02 -24.87
CA ARG A 126 8.19 -2.30 -25.59
C ARG A 126 9.52 -2.98 -25.94
N GLY A 127 10.66 -2.41 -25.53
CA GLY A 127 12.00 -2.91 -25.87
C GLY A 127 12.39 -4.29 -25.31
N TYR A 128 11.64 -4.83 -24.35
CA TYR A 128 11.95 -6.11 -23.70
C TYR A 128 11.22 -7.35 -24.28
N GLY A 129 10.38 -7.19 -25.30
CA GLY A 129 9.71 -8.29 -25.97
C GLY A 129 8.97 -9.24 -25.04
N VAL A 130 9.23 -10.55 -25.17
CA VAL A 130 8.58 -11.62 -24.39
C VAL A 130 8.87 -11.57 -22.89
N LYS A 131 9.89 -10.85 -22.45
CA LYS A 131 10.26 -10.77 -21.01
C LYS A 131 9.24 -9.99 -20.17
N ILE A 132 8.55 -8.99 -20.74
CA ILE A 132 7.53 -8.22 -20.00
C ILE A 132 6.37 -9.10 -19.55
N PRO A 133 5.69 -9.87 -20.41
CA PRO A 133 4.65 -10.81 -19.97
C PRO A 133 5.13 -11.80 -18.91
N LEU A 134 6.39 -12.25 -19.01
CA LEU A 134 6.96 -13.16 -18.02
C LEU A 134 7.10 -12.51 -16.65
N PHE A 135 7.57 -11.26 -16.57
CA PHE A 135 7.66 -10.54 -15.30
C PHE A 135 6.27 -10.20 -14.73
N ILE A 136 5.30 -9.88 -15.58
CA ILE A 136 3.90 -9.71 -15.15
C ILE A 136 3.37 -11.02 -14.58
N ALA A 137 3.55 -12.14 -15.28
CA ALA A 137 3.10 -13.46 -14.83
C ALA A 137 3.76 -13.86 -13.50
N PHE A 138 5.07 -13.64 -13.36
CA PHE A 138 5.80 -13.90 -12.13
C PHE A 138 5.29 -13.02 -10.97
N GLY A 139 5.12 -11.71 -11.19
CA GLY A 139 4.54 -10.80 -10.21
C GLY A 139 3.11 -11.19 -9.82
N THR A 140 2.29 -11.62 -10.80
CA THR A 140 0.91 -12.09 -10.55
C THR A 140 0.91 -13.35 -9.69
N ALA A 141 1.74 -14.34 -10.03
CA ALA A 141 1.85 -15.57 -9.25
C ALA A 141 2.34 -15.29 -7.81
N PHE A 142 3.32 -14.39 -7.65
CA PHE A 142 3.83 -13.99 -6.36
C PHE A 142 2.78 -13.23 -5.52
N GLY A 143 2.10 -12.23 -6.11
CA GLY A 143 1.04 -11.47 -5.47
C GLY A 143 -0.14 -12.37 -5.08
N TYR A 144 -0.59 -13.24 -5.99
CA TYR A 144 -1.62 -14.23 -5.70
C TYR A 144 -1.19 -15.16 -4.56
N GLY A 145 0.02 -15.70 -4.61
CA GLY A 145 0.58 -16.57 -3.58
C GLY A 145 0.52 -15.95 -2.19
N ILE A 146 0.85 -14.66 -2.06
CA ILE A 146 0.72 -13.93 -0.80
C ILE A 146 -0.75 -13.90 -0.33
N THR A 147 -1.70 -13.69 -1.23
CA THR A 147 -3.12 -13.56 -0.86
C THR A 147 -3.78 -14.86 -0.39
N VAL A 148 -3.20 -16.01 -0.72
CA VAL A 148 -3.70 -17.34 -0.29
C VAL A 148 -3.00 -17.87 0.96
N LEU A 149 -1.98 -17.17 1.47
CA LEU A 149 -1.32 -17.56 2.72
C LEU A 149 -2.30 -17.52 3.90
N VAL A 150 -2.30 -18.58 4.66
CA VAL A 150 -3.09 -18.69 5.88
C VAL A 150 -2.30 -18.06 7.04
N PRO A 151 -2.95 -17.27 7.90
CA PRO A 151 -2.31 -16.69 9.07
C PRO A 151 -1.69 -17.76 9.98
N VAL A 152 -0.47 -17.51 10.42
CA VAL A 152 0.27 -18.39 11.34
C VAL A 152 0.39 -17.69 12.67
N GLU A 153 0.07 -18.39 13.76
CA GLU A 153 0.35 -17.87 15.09
C GLU A 153 1.86 -17.94 15.36
N THR A 154 2.44 -16.77 15.62
CA THR A 154 3.87 -16.67 15.93
C THR A 154 4.07 -16.23 17.38
N GLY A 155 5.08 -16.81 18.05
CA GLY A 155 5.43 -16.45 19.43
C GLY A 155 5.82 -14.97 19.60
N THR A 156 6.06 -14.56 20.85
CA THR A 156 6.26 -13.15 21.25
C THR A 156 7.74 -12.75 21.35
N GLU A 157 8.65 -13.51 20.74
CA GLU A 157 10.08 -13.25 20.78
C GLU A 157 10.41 -11.91 20.08
N SER A 158 11.29 -11.13 20.71
CA SER A 158 11.63 -9.77 20.33
C SER A 158 12.04 -9.60 18.86
N TYR A 159 12.83 -10.53 18.31
CA TYR A 159 13.25 -10.47 16.91
C TYR A 159 12.11 -10.59 15.90
N LYS A 160 11.01 -11.26 16.28
CA LYS A 160 9.82 -11.39 15.42
C LYS A 160 9.08 -10.07 15.23
N PHE A 161 9.13 -9.17 16.21
CA PHE A 161 8.57 -7.83 16.04
C PHE A 161 9.41 -6.98 15.08
N ILE A 162 10.75 -7.12 15.14
CA ILE A 162 11.64 -6.45 14.18
C ILE A 162 11.37 -6.97 12.75
N LEU A 163 11.29 -8.30 12.57
CA LEU A 163 10.97 -8.89 11.27
C LEU A 163 9.58 -8.47 10.77
N ALA A 164 8.58 -8.41 11.67
CA ALA A 164 7.24 -7.99 11.33
C ALA A 164 7.22 -6.53 10.83
N GLY A 165 7.91 -5.63 11.52
CA GLY A 165 8.03 -4.23 11.09
C GLY A 165 8.73 -4.11 9.73
N LEU A 166 9.83 -4.84 9.54
CA LEU A 166 10.59 -4.86 8.29
C LEU A 166 9.73 -5.35 7.12
N VAL A 167 9.06 -6.48 7.27
CA VAL A 167 8.24 -7.07 6.21
C VAL A 167 7.00 -6.22 5.91
N ALA A 168 6.31 -5.73 6.95
CA ALA A 168 5.12 -4.92 6.79
C ALA A 168 5.40 -3.62 6.01
N ILE A 169 6.48 -2.91 6.34
CA ILE A 169 6.81 -1.66 5.67
C ILE A 169 7.27 -1.89 4.23
N CYS A 170 8.02 -2.97 3.95
CA CYS A 170 8.37 -3.34 2.58
C CYS A 170 7.12 -3.60 1.73
N ALA A 171 6.13 -4.28 2.30
CA ALA A 171 4.86 -4.53 1.63
C ALA A 171 4.07 -3.25 1.35
N MET A 172 4.06 -2.28 2.27
CA MET A 172 3.36 -1.00 2.07
C MET A 172 3.90 -0.19 0.89
N ILE A 173 5.21 -0.31 0.60
CA ILE A 173 5.80 0.36 -0.56
C ILE A 173 5.37 -0.34 -1.86
N LEU A 174 5.22 -1.67 -1.85
CA LEU A 174 4.86 -2.45 -3.04
C LEU A 174 3.39 -2.22 -3.42
N PRO A 175 3.10 -1.88 -4.69
CA PRO A 175 1.73 -1.79 -5.17
C PRO A 175 1.02 -3.15 -5.05
N GLY A 176 -0.23 -3.12 -4.59
CA GLY A 176 -1.06 -4.32 -4.51
C GLY A 176 -0.90 -5.14 -3.23
N ILE A 177 0.08 -4.84 -2.38
CA ILE A 177 0.27 -5.57 -1.12
C ILE A 177 0.06 -4.62 0.07
N SER A 178 -0.76 -5.02 1.02
CA SER A 178 -1.02 -4.25 2.24
C SER A 178 -0.12 -4.76 3.38
N GLY A 179 0.59 -3.85 4.05
CA GLY A 179 1.44 -4.18 5.20
C GLY A 179 0.63 -4.72 6.37
N SER A 180 -0.57 -4.19 6.63
CA SER A 180 -1.46 -4.70 7.67
C SER A 180 -1.90 -6.13 7.39
N PHE A 181 -2.14 -6.49 6.14
CA PHE A 181 -2.47 -7.85 5.74
C PHE A 181 -1.30 -8.81 6.01
N LEU A 182 -0.05 -8.42 5.71
CA LEU A 182 1.11 -9.25 6.06
C LEU A 182 1.28 -9.40 7.58
N LEU A 183 0.99 -8.37 8.36
CA LEU A 183 0.98 -8.50 9.83
C LEU A 183 -0.07 -9.52 10.31
N VAL A 184 -1.22 -9.59 9.66
CA VAL A 184 -2.25 -10.62 9.95
C VAL A 184 -1.70 -12.01 9.63
N ILE A 185 -1.11 -12.21 8.44
CA ILE A 185 -0.52 -13.49 8.04
C ILE A 185 0.58 -13.93 9.03
N MET A 186 1.40 -12.97 9.51
CA MET A 186 2.46 -13.24 10.49
C MET A 186 1.95 -13.41 11.92
N GLY A 187 0.64 -13.29 12.17
CA GLY A 187 0.05 -13.35 13.52
C GLY A 187 0.46 -12.19 14.44
N LYS A 188 1.00 -11.10 13.86
CA LYS A 188 1.53 -9.96 14.62
C LYS A 188 0.59 -8.75 14.69
N TYR A 189 -0.45 -8.73 13.89
CA TYR A 189 -1.37 -7.59 13.83
C TYR A 189 -1.97 -7.24 15.19
N GLN A 190 -2.53 -8.25 15.90
CA GLN A 190 -3.13 -8.04 17.21
C GLN A 190 -2.09 -7.60 18.25
N GLN A 191 -0.93 -8.28 18.27
CA GLN A 191 0.13 -8.00 19.24
C GLN A 191 0.66 -6.57 19.11
N VAL A 192 0.91 -6.09 17.87
CA VAL A 192 1.35 -4.73 17.61
C VAL A 192 0.24 -3.71 17.94
N PHE A 193 -1.02 -4.04 17.60
CA PHE A 193 -2.16 -3.17 17.88
C PHE A 193 -2.40 -3.02 19.39
N SER A 194 -2.36 -4.12 20.16
CA SER A 194 -2.46 -4.11 21.62
C SER A 194 -1.30 -3.33 22.25
N ALA A 195 -0.07 -3.55 21.79
CA ALA A 195 1.09 -2.81 22.27
C ALA A 195 0.95 -1.29 22.15
N VAL A 196 0.33 -0.80 21.07
CA VAL A 196 0.04 0.64 20.90
C VAL A 196 -0.99 1.12 21.92
N HIS A 197 -2.05 0.32 22.17
CA HIS A 197 -3.10 0.66 23.14
C HIS A 197 -2.60 0.64 24.59
N GLU A 198 -1.83 -0.38 24.93
CA GLU A 198 -1.28 -0.63 26.27
C GLU A 198 0.00 0.16 26.52
N ARG A 199 0.50 0.88 25.51
CA ARG A 199 1.75 1.66 25.54
C ARG A 199 2.97 0.79 25.88
N ASP A 200 3.01 -0.43 25.32
CA ASP A 200 4.20 -1.28 25.39
C ASP A 200 5.30 -0.73 24.48
N TRP A 201 6.09 0.18 25.06
CA TRP A 201 7.16 0.86 24.36
C TRP A 201 8.23 -0.08 23.83
N GLN A 202 8.43 -1.23 24.45
CA GLN A 202 9.40 -2.23 24.00
C GLN A 202 8.98 -2.82 22.67
N VAL A 203 7.76 -3.32 22.56
CA VAL A 203 7.22 -3.88 21.31
C VAL A 203 7.14 -2.80 20.23
N ILE A 204 6.68 -1.59 20.56
CA ILE A 204 6.61 -0.45 19.63
C ILE A 204 8.00 -0.10 19.09
N ALA A 205 9.03 -0.04 19.95
CA ALA A 205 10.39 0.28 19.54
C ALA A 205 11.00 -0.81 18.65
N LEU A 206 10.80 -2.08 19.00
CA LEU A 206 11.29 -3.22 18.20
C LEU A 206 10.64 -3.25 16.81
N PHE A 207 9.33 -3.08 16.76
CA PHE A 207 8.58 -3.00 15.50
C PHE A 207 9.01 -1.78 14.68
N GLY A 208 9.13 -0.62 15.31
CA GLY A 208 9.58 0.62 14.69
C GLY A 208 11.01 0.50 14.13
N LEU A 209 11.93 -0.13 14.87
CA LEU A 209 13.28 -0.41 14.39
C LEU A 209 13.27 -1.26 13.11
N GLY A 210 12.45 -2.31 13.10
CA GLY A 210 12.25 -3.14 11.91
C GLY A 210 11.69 -2.33 10.74
N ALA A 211 10.66 -1.52 10.98
CA ALA A 211 10.04 -0.69 9.96
C ALA A 211 11.02 0.35 9.39
N VAL A 212 11.77 1.06 10.22
CA VAL A 212 12.79 2.03 9.76
C VAL A 212 13.89 1.34 8.95
N THR A 213 14.39 0.23 9.44
CA THR A 213 15.43 -0.54 8.73
C THR A 213 14.90 -1.07 7.39
N GLY A 214 13.69 -1.63 7.40
CA GLY A 214 13.03 -2.18 6.21
C GLY A 214 12.82 -1.11 5.13
N ILE A 215 12.25 0.05 5.50
CA ILE A 215 11.96 1.12 4.55
C ILE A 215 13.24 1.67 3.91
N LEU A 216 14.31 1.83 4.69
CA LEU A 216 15.58 2.37 4.19
C LEU A 216 16.31 1.38 3.27
N ILE A 217 16.34 0.09 3.61
CA ILE A 217 16.99 -0.93 2.79
C ILE A 217 16.19 -1.16 1.52
N PHE A 218 14.88 -1.38 1.67
CA PHE A 218 14.03 -1.77 0.56
C PHE A 218 13.83 -0.65 -0.46
N SER A 219 13.67 0.61 -0.01
CA SER A 219 13.57 1.74 -0.93
C SER A 219 14.84 1.93 -1.76
N ARG A 220 16.02 1.71 -1.18
CA ARG A 220 17.29 1.76 -1.93
C ARG A 220 17.41 0.63 -2.94
N LEU A 221 16.98 -0.59 -2.56
CA LEU A 221 16.92 -1.72 -3.49
C LEU A 221 15.99 -1.40 -4.65
N LEU A 222 14.77 -0.96 -4.33
CA LEU A 222 13.75 -0.65 -5.34
C LEU A 222 14.17 0.51 -6.24
N LYS A 223 14.79 1.56 -5.70
CA LYS A 223 15.38 2.64 -6.50
C LYS A 223 16.45 2.14 -7.48
N ARG A 224 17.30 1.22 -7.04
CA ARG A 224 18.33 0.62 -7.94
C ARG A 224 17.68 -0.23 -9.03
N LEU A 225 16.64 -0.99 -8.70
CA LEU A 225 15.90 -1.81 -9.66
C LEU A 225 15.19 -0.92 -10.69
N LEU A 226 14.51 0.12 -10.26
CA LEU A 226 13.86 1.11 -11.14
C LEU A 226 14.88 1.83 -12.01
N ALA A 227 16.04 2.21 -11.47
CA ALA A 227 17.08 2.88 -12.27
C ALA A 227 17.74 1.99 -13.32
N ARG A 228 17.91 0.69 -13.04
CA ARG A 228 18.66 -0.23 -13.92
C ARG A 228 17.77 -1.12 -14.78
N TYR A 229 16.61 -1.50 -14.27
CA TYR A 229 15.69 -2.48 -14.87
C TYR A 229 14.25 -1.96 -14.84
N TYR A 230 14.03 -0.71 -15.24
CA TYR A 230 12.74 -0.02 -15.12
C TYR A 230 11.57 -0.86 -15.63
N SER A 231 11.61 -1.27 -16.90
CA SER A 231 10.50 -2.00 -17.53
C SER A 231 10.22 -3.36 -16.88
N ALA A 232 11.26 -4.09 -16.46
CA ALA A 232 11.09 -5.38 -15.77
C ALA A 232 10.51 -5.18 -14.36
N THR A 233 10.99 -4.16 -13.64
CA THR A 233 10.49 -3.84 -12.30
C THR A 233 9.02 -3.38 -12.38
N MET A 234 8.70 -2.49 -13.30
CA MET A 234 7.32 -2.02 -13.51
C MET A 234 6.39 -3.17 -13.91
N ALA A 235 6.84 -4.07 -14.80
CA ALA A 235 6.10 -5.26 -15.18
C ALA A 235 5.81 -6.19 -13.98
N PHE A 236 6.81 -6.39 -13.12
CA PHE A 236 6.63 -7.16 -11.89
C PHE A 236 5.64 -6.47 -10.92
N LEU A 237 5.73 -5.14 -10.74
CA LEU A 237 4.81 -4.39 -9.88
C LEU A 237 3.36 -4.43 -10.42
N VAL A 238 3.17 -4.33 -11.73
CA VAL A 238 1.87 -4.55 -12.39
C VAL A 238 1.37 -5.96 -12.09
N GLY A 239 2.23 -6.96 -12.21
CA GLY A 239 1.89 -8.34 -11.85
C GLY A 239 1.44 -8.47 -10.39
N LEU A 240 2.13 -7.83 -9.45
CA LEU A 240 1.70 -7.80 -8.04
C LEU A 240 0.28 -7.22 -7.88
N MET A 241 -0.02 -6.13 -8.57
CA MET A 241 -1.37 -5.53 -8.56
C MET A 241 -2.42 -6.52 -9.08
N LEU A 242 -2.14 -7.21 -10.18
CA LEU A 242 -3.05 -8.21 -10.75
C LEU A 242 -3.23 -9.42 -9.82
N GLY A 243 -2.15 -9.91 -9.22
CA GLY A 243 -2.22 -11.03 -8.25
C GLY A 243 -3.00 -10.68 -6.99
N SER A 244 -2.93 -9.43 -6.54
CA SER A 244 -3.65 -8.95 -5.37
C SER A 244 -5.15 -8.73 -5.59
N LEU A 245 -5.63 -8.71 -6.85
CA LEU A 245 -7.05 -8.55 -7.17
C LEU A 245 -7.95 -9.57 -6.48
N ARG A 246 -7.42 -10.78 -6.23
CA ARG A 246 -8.12 -11.77 -5.43
C ARG A 246 -8.60 -11.19 -4.08
N LYS A 247 -7.77 -10.35 -3.43
CA LYS A 247 -8.09 -9.79 -2.11
C LYS A 247 -9.09 -8.63 -2.13
N VAL A 248 -9.25 -7.99 -3.27
CA VAL A 248 -10.23 -6.89 -3.48
C VAL A 248 -11.43 -7.31 -4.32
N TRP A 249 -11.52 -8.59 -4.70
CA TRP A 249 -12.67 -9.10 -5.45
C TRP A 249 -13.97 -8.91 -4.66
N PRO A 250 -15.03 -8.31 -5.25
CA PRO A 250 -16.23 -7.93 -4.50
C PRO A 250 -17.09 -9.11 -4.04
N PHE A 251 -17.02 -10.24 -4.76
CA PHE A 251 -17.86 -11.40 -4.49
C PHE A 251 -17.03 -12.49 -3.84
N ARG A 252 -17.20 -12.66 -2.53
CA ARG A 252 -16.43 -13.60 -1.72
C ARG A 252 -17.31 -14.28 -0.69
N ASN A 253 -17.11 -15.58 -0.54
CA ASN A 253 -17.62 -16.31 0.61
C ASN A 253 -16.55 -16.33 1.70
N VAL A 254 -16.89 -15.82 2.86
CA VAL A 254 -16.02 -15.89 4.03
C VAL A 254 -16.15 -17.27 4.64
N LEU A 255 -15.04 -18.03 4.67
CA LEU A 255 -15.01 -19.39 5.22
C LEU A 255 -14.57 -19.39 6.68
N GLU A 256 -13.69 -18.45 7.04
CA GLU A 256 -13.16 -18.35 8.39
C GLU A 256 -12.86 -16.89 8.72
N GLU A 257 -13.36 -16.45 9.86
CA GLU A 257 -13.12 -15.11 10.38
C GLU A 257 -12.76 -15.14 11.87
N ARG A 258 -12.00 -14.16 12.31
CA ARG A 258 -11.59 -14.01 13.70
C ARG A 258 -11.80 -12.56 14.15
N ALA A 259 -12.48 -12.39 15.26
CA ALA A 259 -12.59 -11.10 15.89
C ALA A 259 -11.26 -10.70 16.55
N VAL A 260 -10.78 -9.49 16.25
CA VAL A 260 -9.57 -8.91 16.82
C VAL A 260 -9.89 -7.49 17.30
N GLY A 261 -10.10 -7.33 18.59
CA GLY A 261 -10.60 -6.08 19.16
C GLY A 261 -11.99 -5.76 18.60
N SER A 262 -12.14 -4.56 18.03
CA SER A 262 -13.39 -4.11 17.40
C SER A 262 -13.49 -4.46 15.90
N LYS A 263 -12.52 -5.20 15.35
CA LYS A 263 -12.49 -5.54 13.91
C LYS A 263 -12.57 -7.05 13.73
N THR A 264 -13.30 -7.46 12.70
CA THR A 264 -13.32 -8.84 12.23
C THR A 264 -12.28 -9.00 11.11
N LEU A 265 -11.35 -9.91 11.30
CA LEU A 265 -10.34 -10.26 10.30
C LEU A 265 -10.78 -11.51 9.56
N VAL A 266 -10.89 -11.43 8.25
CA VAL A 266 -11.14 -12.58 7.39
C VAL A 266 -9.83 -13.35 7.24
N LEU A 267 -9.77 -14.57 7.78
CA LEU A 267 -8.62 -15.45 7.73
C LEU A 267 -8.63 -16.28 6.44
N ARG A 268 -9.80 -16.74 6.04
CA ARG A 268 -9.98 -17.55 4.83
C ARG A 268 -11.24 -17.13 4.09
N ASP A 269 -11.07 -16.87 2.82
CA ASP A 269 -12.15 -16.51 1.91
C ASP A 269 -12.00 -17.24 0.57
N GLU A 270 -13.09 -17.38 -0.16
CA GLU A 270 -13.13 -17.93 -1.49
C GLU A 270 -13.79 -16.93 -2.43
N CYS A 271 -13.13 -16.64 -3.56
CA CYS A 271 -13.72 -15.82 -4.60
C CYS A 271 -14.77 -16.62 -5.33
N VAL A 272 -15.98 -16.07 -5.40
CA VAL A 272 -17.12 -16.68 -6.10
C VAL A 272 -17.62 -15.76 -7.21
N TRP A 273 -18.35 -16.30 -8.14
CA TRP A 273 -19.12 -15.52 -9.09
C TRP A 273 -20.54 -15.35 -8.52
N PRO A 274 -21.16 -14.16 -8.64
CA PRO A 274 -22.52 -13.97 -8.11
C PRO A 274 -23.50 -14.93 -8.76
N SER A 275 -24.26 -15.64 -7.94
CA SER A 275 -25.32 -16.56 -8.40
C SER A 275 -26.60 -15.82 -8.78
N GLU A 276 -26.86 -14.69 -8.13
CA GLU A 276 -28.01 -13.84 -8.37
C GLU A 276 -27.54 -12.40 -8.65
N PHE A 277 -28.13 -11.81 -9.69
CA PHE A 277 -27.82 -10.43 -10.09
C PHE A 277 -28.84 -9.47 -9.46
N ALA A 278 -28.76 -9.32 -8.13
CA ALA A 278 -29.56 -8.36 -7.36
C ALA A 278 -28.95 -6.95 -7.38
N GLY A 279 -29.63 -5.96 -6.80
CA GLY A 279 -29.28 -4.56 -6.89
C GLY A 279 -27.84 -4.21 -6.45
N GLU A 280 -27.32 -4.85 -5.37
CA GLU A 280 -25.95 -4.60 -4.90
C GLU A 280 -24.89 -5.14 -5.88
N VAL A 281 -25.17 -6.23 -6.57
CA VAL A 281 -24.26 -6.79 -7.59
C VAL A 281 -24.17 -5.85 -8.78
N TRP A 282 -25.28 -5.31 -9.26
CA TRP A 282 -25.28 -4.31 -10.34
C TRP A 282 -24.57 -3.04 -9.91
N LEU A 283 -24.77 -2.58 -8.69
CA LEU A 283 -24.07 -1.43 -8.14
C LEU A 283 -22.55 -1.69 -8.07
N SER A 284 -22.13 -2.89 -7.71
CA SER A 284 -20.71 -3.29 -7.69
C SER A 284 -20.09 -3.22 -9.08
N PHE A 285 -20.76 -3.73 -10.12
CA PHE A 285 -20.27 -3.63 -11.50
C PHE A 285 -20.26 -2.18 -12.00
N ALA A 286 -21.28 -1.38 -11.67
CA ALA A 286 -21.32 0.02 -12.03
C ALA A 286 -20.14 0.79 -11.38
N LEU A 287 -19.89 0.58 -10.09
CA LEU A 287 -18.77 1.20 -9.38
C LEU A 287 -17.41 0.66 -9.86
N MET A 288 -17.33 -0.60 -10.28
CA MET A 288 -16.13 -1.13 -10.97
C MET A 288 -15.87 -0.35 -12.26
N GLY A 289 -16.90 -0.06 -13.06
CA GLY A 289 -16.79 0.80 -14.22
C GLY A 289 -16.34 2.22 -13.86
N VAL A 290 -16.92 2.83 -12.83
CA VAL A 290 -16.51 4.16 -12.33
C VAL A 290 -15.06 4.15 -11.89
N GLY A 291 -14.62 3.17 -11.11
CA GLY A 291 -13.23 3.01 -10.68
C GLY A 291 -12.26 2.89 -11.86
N ALA A 292 -12.68 2.19 -12.91
CA ALA A 292 -11.88 2.03 -14.11
C ALA A 292 -11.77 3.33 -14.95
N VAL A 293 -12.80 4.16 -14.99
CA VAL A 293 -12.81 5.42 -15.75
C VAL A 293 -12.00 6.52 -15.06
N LEU A 294 -11.80 6.44 -13.75
CA LEU A 294 -11.02 7.41 -12.97
C LEU A 294 -9.51 7.35 -13.21
N VAL A 295 -9.01 6.31 -13.85
CA VAL A 295 -7.60 6.11 -14.22
C VAL A 295 -7.31 6.65 -15.62
#